data_4a41596014e44257ffceacd57f0bd1f8
#
_entry.id   4a41596014e44257ffceacd57f0bd1f8
#
_cell.length_a   1.000
_cell.length_b   1.000
_cell.length_c   1.000
_cell.angle_alpha   90.00
_cell.angle_beta   90.00
_cell.angle_gamma   90.00
#
_symmetry.space_group_name_H-M   'P 1'
#
loop_
_entity.id
_entity.type
_entity.pdbx_description
1 polymer ?
#
loop_
_entity_poly.entity_id
_entity_poly.type
_entity_poly.pdbx_seq_one_letter_code
_entity_poly.pdbx_strand_id
1 'polypeptide(L)'
;MPNRLGLAAVFLLIAAAAGCTHEAPRAAAPSPRASGHASASTLPAGPATFPGSDGVEARWVVRENRKAGTTAWKIHGRAAGVSGFAGQVYAEAGQRVTLYVSTAAPWFRAQAFRMGYYQGKGARLIWTSAQVKGKNQPACRLRAGVNMMACDNWSPSLTFTVTGAFVQGDYLIKLTGPGGRQSYVPLTVWDPASTATYVIKNDVFTWQAWNFYGGYDYYQGLGSCPPGVYPVCNRARVVSYDRPYAAEQGSGNFLGLEYPLVKWAEQHGLDVTYATDLTVQENPGYLLRHKVLLSLGHDECWSLAERQAAVTAYDHGANIVFFAASPVLRHVRTQPSPFGPDRELVDYRDSAADPLDGKGNPRQVTGNEWANPPSSWPEYDFVGDTYAGFLEPRLHVGFRVADASGWVFAGTGLRDGEVIPAVVASDVDKFDKAYGQPADDQIFGHSPIPARLGQTSIGAFFSDMTYYTSASADAGVLDTGTNNWIPALHGRAGCHPGGICESTMIQRITGNILRLFGQGPAARHQPSVPNWRQVTGQ
;
A
#
# COMPACT_ATOMS: atom_id res chain seq x y z
N MET A 1 -2.69 -63.39 7.71
CA MET A 1 -3.70 -64.36 7.19
C MET A 1 -5.08 -63.93 7.66
N PRO A 2 -6.12 -64.04 6.86
CA PRO A 2 -6.28 -63.63 5.45
C PRO A 2 -7.45 -62.61 5.21
N ASN A 3 -7.33 -61.86 4.14
CA ASN A 3 -8.20 -61.74 2.95
C ASN A 3 -9.73 -61.62 3.09
N ARG A 4 -10.27 -60.58 2.40
CA ARG A 4 -11.16 -60.60 1.17
C ARG A 4 -11.64 -59.17 0.92
N LEU A 5 -11.32 -58.50 -0.19
CA LEU A 5 -11.81 -58.54 -1.57
C LEU A 5 -13.35 -58.52 -1.75
N GLY A 6 -13.85 -57.52 -2.44
CA GLY A 6 -15.20 -57.42 -3.03
C GLY A 6 -15.37 -56.05 -3.73
N LEU A 7 -15.11 -55.95 -4.89
CA LEU A 7 -15.63 -55.90 -6.25
C LEU A 7 -16.77 -54.91 -6.46
N ALA A 8 -16.58 -54.16 -7.55
CA ALA A 8 -17.32 -53.13 -8.23
C ALA A 8 -18.74 -53.51 -8.69
N ALA A 9 -19.56 -52.51 -8.91
CA ALA A 9 -20.58 -52.54 -9.98
C ALA A 9 -20.88 -51.13 -10.50
N VAL A 10 -20.56 -50.94 -11.74
CA VAL A 10 -20.96 -49.85 -12.64
C VAL A 10 -22.40 -50.08 -13.08
N PHE A 11 -23.26 -49.08 -13.06
CA PHE A 11 -24.50 -49.05 -13.84
C PHE A 11 -24.61 -47.77 -14.64
N LEU A 12 -24.44 -47.92 -15.92
CA LEU A 12 -24.82 -46.99 -16.99
C LEU A 12 -26.33 -47.13 -17.22
N LEU A 13 -27.07 -46.04 -17.24
CA LEU A 13 -28.42 -46.00 -17.79
C LEU A 13 -28.56 -44.81 -18.72
N ILE A 14 -28.68 -45.16 -20.01
CA ILE A 14 -29.08 -44.30 -21.12
C ILE A 14 -30.62 -44.32 -21.14
N ALA A 15 -31.26 -43.16 -21.24
CA ALA A 15 -32.64 -43.04 -21.69
C ALA A 15 -32.80 -41.80 -22.56
N ALA A 16 -33.41 -42.06 -23.70
CA ALA A 16 -33.49 -41.19 -24.86
C ALA A 16 -34.65 -40.18 -24.80
N ALA A 17 -34.55 -39.24 -25.69
CA ALA A 17 -35.37 -38.08 -25.98
C ALA A 17 -36.85 -38.32 -26.20
N ALA A 18 -37.66 -37.32 -25.85
CA ALA A 18 -38.86 -36.95 -26.63
C ALA A 18 -39.05 -35.43 -26.51
N GLY A 19 -39.02 -34.75 -27.64
CA GLY A 19 -39.22 -33.30 -27.72
C GLY A 19 -40.71 -32.95 -27.65
N CYS A 20 -40.96 -31.77 -27.11
CA CYS A 20 -42.18 -30.98 -27.35
C CYS A 20 -41.77 -29.51 -27.45
N THR A 21 -41.89 -28.99 -28.65
CA THR A 21 -41.78 -27.55 -28.97
C THR A 21 -43.01 -26.82 -28.46
N HIS A 22 -42.79 -25.84 -27.60
CA HIS A 22 -43.77 -24.79 -27.35
C HIS A 22 -43.14 -23.43 -27.67
N GLU A 23 -43.67 -22.85 -28.75
CA GLU A 23 -43.41 -21.47 -29.17
C GLU A 23 -44.07 -20.51 -28.21
N ALA A 24 -43.28 -19.58 -27.60
CA ALA A 24 -43.79 -18.47 -26.81
C ALA A 24 -43.78 -17.18 -27.66
N PRO A 25 -44.77 -16.30 -27.53
CA PRO A 25 -44.97 -15.15 -28.41
C PRO A 25 -43.93 -14.07 -28.20
N ARG A 26 -43.41 -13.54 -29.32
CA ARG A 26 -42.52 -12.37 -29.38
C ARG A 26 -43.21 -11.11 -28.81
N ALA A 27 -42.67 -10.53 -27.76
CA ALA A 27 -42.99 -9.17 -27.33
C ALA A 27 -42.28 -8.17 -28.25
N ALA A 28 -43.03 -7.19 -28.76
CA ALA A 28 -42.54 -6.11 -29.61
C ALA A 28 -41.57 -5.19 -28.86
N ALA A 29 -40.45 -4.85 -29.51
CA ALA A 29 -39.48 -3.89 -29.01
C ALA A 29 -40.03 -2.43 -29.06
N PRO A 30 -39.80 -1.59 -28.05
CA PRO A 30 -40.16 -0.17 -28.13
C PRO A 30 -39.12 0.60 -28.97
N SER A 31 -39.62 1.43 -29.86
CA SER A 31 -38.84 2.35 -30.71
C SER A 31 -38.01 3.33 -29.90
N PRO A 32 -36.81 3.69 -30.33
CA PRO A 32 -36.00 4.67 -29.59
C PRO A 32 -36.54 6.12 -29.79
N ARG A 33 -36.85 6.77 -28.67
CA ARG A 33 -37.08 8.22 -28.64
C ARG A 33 -35.74 8.92 -28.86
N ALA A 34 -35.66 9.72 -29.90
CA ALA A 34 -34.55 10.64 -30.15
C ALA A 34 -34.50 11.70 -29.05
N SER A 35 -33.53 11.61 -28.16
CA SER A 35 -33.12 12.70 -27.28
C SER A 35 -32.06 13.55 -28.01
N GLY A 36 -32.43 14.79 -28.35
CA GLY A 36 -31.51 15.76 -28.93
C GLY A 36 -30.36 16.05 -27.95
N HIS A 37 -29.18 15.64 -28.30
CA HIS A 37 -27.96 16.07 -27.62
C HIS A 37 -27.53 17.41 -28.20
N ALA A 38 -27.53 18.44 -27.37
CA ALA A 38 -26.82 19.69 -27.67
C ALA A 38 -25.35 19.35 -27.90
N SER A 39 -24.85 19.60 -29.13
CA SER A 39 -23.44 19.45 -29.46
C SER A 39 -22.63 20.51 -28.69
N ALA A 40 -22.01 20.08 -27.61
CA ALA A 40 -20.91 20.84 -27.03
C ALA A 40 -19.75 20.76 -28.03
N SER A 41 -19.32 21.93 -28.49
CA SER A 41 -18.11 22.13 -29.31
C SER A 41 -16.91 21.50 -28.60
N THR A 42 -16.52 20.29 -29.02
CA THR A 42 -15.31 19.66 -28.56
C THR A 42 -14.15 20.14 -29.38
N LEU A 43 -13.35 21.07 -28.82
CA LEU A 43 -11.97 21.22 -29.26
C LEU A 43 -11.29 19.84 -29.28
N PRO A 44 -10.46 19.52 -30.30
CA PRO A 44 -9.80 18.23 -30.34
C PRO A 44 -9.03 18.01 -29.01
N ALA A 45 -9.38 16.97 -28.30
CA ALA A 45 -8.67 16.59 -27.09
C ALA A 45 -7.25 16.19 -27.50
N GLY A 46 -6.24 16.95 -27.10
CA GLY A 46 -4.85 16.53 -27.22
C GLY A 46 -4.63 15.22 -26.43
N PRO A 47 -3.43 14.61 -26.50
CA PRO A 47 -3.15 13.31 -25.88
C PRO A 47 -3.61 13.26 -24.42
N ALA A 48 -4.10 12.11 -23.98
CA ALA A 48 -4.58 11.93 -22.62
C ALA A 48 -3.45 12.10 -21.58
N THR A 49 -2.22 11.73 -21.98
CA THR A 49 -0.98 11.87 -21.21
C THR A 49 0.06 12.67 -22.00
N PHE A 50 1.01 13.28 -21.31
CA PHE A 50 2.09 14.07 -21.91
C PHE A 50 3.31 14.09 -20.98
N PRO A 51 4.56 14.31 -21.51
CA PRO A 51 5.74 14.48 -20.68
C PRO A 51 5.63 15.73 -19.81
N GLY A 52 5.97 15.58 -18.52
CA GLY A 52 6.08 16.69 -17.56
C GLY A 52 7.49 16.80 -16.99
N SER A 53 7.71 17.79 -16.13
CA SER A 53 9.02 18.03 -15.49
C SER A 53 9.43 16.91 -14.55
N ASP A 54 8.46 16.27 -13.92
CA ASP A 54 8.66 15.27 -12.84
C ASP A 54 8.15 13.88 -13.22
N GLY A 55 7.71 13.70 -14.46
CA GLY A 55 7.25 12.40 -14.98
C GLY A 55 6.21 12.54 -16.08
N VAL A 56 5.53 11.45 -16.37
CA VAL A 56 4.38 11.44 -17.30
C VAL A 56 3.16 12.03 -16.58
N GLU A 57 2.54 13.03 -17.19
CA GLU A 57 1.35 13.70 -16.66
C GLU A 57 0.07 13.25 -17.38
N ALA A 58 -1.06 13.26 -16.65
CA ALA A 58 -2.38 12.95 -17.18
C ALA A 58 -3.33 14.14 -17.06
N ARG A 59 -4.02 14.47 -18.15
CA ARG A 59 -4.99 15.58 -18.17
C ARG A 59 -6.12 15.44 -17.17
N TRP A 60 -6.51 14.18 -16.83
CA TRP A 60 -7.59 13.96 -15.87
C TRP A 60 -7.14 14.35 -14.45
N VAL A 61 -5.89 14.03 -14.04
CA VAL A 61 -5.33 14.39 -12.73
C VAL A 61 -5.23 15.91 -12.61
N VAL A 62 -4.67 16.57 -13.63
CA VAL A 62 -4.58 18.04 -13.69
C VAL A 62 -5.97 18.69 -13.56
N ARG A 63 -6.98 18.18 -14.29
CA ARG A 63 -8.35 18.71 -14.20
C ARG A 63 -9.00 18.45 -12.85
N GLU A 64 -8.77 17.27 -12.27
CA GLU A 64 -9.33 16.91 -10.96
C GLU A 64 -8.79 17.88 -9.90
N ASN A 65 -7.49 18.12 -9.87
CA ASN A 65 -6.84 18.97 -8.86
C ASN A 65 -7.08 20.48 -9.04
N ARG A 66 -7.66 20.91 -10.18
CA ARG A 66 -8.18 22.27 -10.37
C ARG A 66 -9.55 22.51 -9.75
N LYS A 67 -10.27 21.44 -9.37
CA LYS A 67 -11.55 21.56 -8.70
C LYS A 67 -11.36 22.14 -7.29
N ALA A 68 -12.43 22.76 -6.77
CA ALA A 68 -12.41 23.35 -5.43
C ALA A 68 -12.12 22.30 -4.36
N GLY A 69 -11.04 22.46 -3.63
CA GLY A 69 -10.67 21.66 -2.48
C GLY A 69 -11.19 22.23 -1.16
N THR A 70 -11.02 21.45 -0.10
CA THR A 70 -11.40 21.87 1.26
C THR A 70 -10.41 21.31 2.28
N THR A 71 -10.25 21.99 3.40
CA THR A 71 -9.54 21.53 4.59
C THR A 71 -10.48 20.86 5.62
N ALA A 72 -11.78 20.78 5.33
CA ALA A 72 -12.79 20.22 6.23
C ALA A 72 -12.57 18.71 6.51
N TRP A 73 -11.76 18.03 5.72
CA TRP A 73 -11.35 16.65 5.98
C TRP A 73 -10.50 16.53 7.24
N LYS A 74 -9.73 17.53 7.61
CA LYS A 74 -8.81 17.47 8.75
C LYS A 74 -9.57 17.27 10.07
N ILE A 75 -9.04 16.38 10.91
CA ILE A 75 -9.43 16.24 12.30
C ILE A 75 -8.44 17.04 13.13
N HIS A 76 -8.95 18.01 13.87
CA HIS A 76 -8.15 18.81 14.79
C HIS A 76 -8.27 18.22 16.20
N GLY A 77 -7.13 17.87 16.80
CA GLY A 77 -7.08 17.22 18.10
C GLY A 77 -7.22 15.69 18.04
N ARG A 78 -7.56 15.10 19.17
CA ARG A 78 -7.67 13.63 19.29
C ARG A 78 -9.02 13.14 18.75
N ALA A 79 -8.98 12.17 17.84
CA ALA A 79 -10.20 11.46 17.46
C ALA A 79 -10.77 10.68 18.66
N ALA A 80 -12.05 10.80 18.90
CA ALA A 80 -12.71 10.12 20.01
C ALA A 80 -14.24 10.01 19.80
N GLY A 81 -14.83 9.03 20.44
CA GLY A 81 -16.28 8.91 20.65
C GLY A 81 -17.10 8.48 19.43
N VAL A 82 -16.44 8.25 18.29
CA VAL A 82 -16.98 7.55 17.13
C VAL A 82 -15.83 6.76 16.50
N SER A 83 -16.09 5.54 16.09
CA SER A 83 -15.13 4.71 15.36
C SER A 83 -15.86 3.85 14.34
N GLY A 84 -15.19 3.41 13.30
CA GLY A 84 -15.81 2.58 12.28
C GLY A 84 -14.82 1.97 11.32
N PHE A 85 -15.32 1.06 10.50
CA PHE A 85 -14.59 0.45 9.40
C PHE A 85 -15.53 0.21 8.21
N ALA A 86 -14.97 -0.01 7.04
CA ALA A 86 -15.72 -0.38 5.84
C ALA A 86 -15.74 -1.90 5.66
N GLY A 87 -16.82 -2.43 5.12
CA GLY A 87 -16.95 -3.83 4.73
C GLY A 87 -16.02 -4.22 3.58
N GLN A 88 -15.40 -3.25 2.93
CA GLN A 88 -14.39 -3.42 1.90
C GLN A 88 -13.18 -2.53 2.19
N VAL A 89 -12.00 -2.94 1.71
CA VAL A 89 -10.76 -2.14 1.74
C VAL A 89 -10.70 -1.22 0.54
N TYR A 90 -11.18 -1.69 -0.61
CA TYR A 90 -11.29 -0.94 -1.85
C TYR A 90 -12.67 -1.11 -2.49
N ALA A 91 -13.00 -0.28 -3.44
CA ALA A 91 -14.24 -0.38 -4.20
C ALA A 91 -14.07 0.18 -5.62
N GLU A 92 -14.90 -0.34 -6.54
CA GLU A 92 -15.00 0.12 -7.91
C GLU A 92 -16.26 0.99 -8.11
N ALA A 93 -16.29 1.74 -9.21
CA ALA A 93 -17.48 2.48 -9.61
C ALA A 93 -18.69 1.55 -9.75
N GLY A 94 -19.81 1.93 -9.17
CA GLY A 94 -21.05 1.15 -9.12
C GLY A 94 -21.21 0.26 -7.89
N GLN A 95 -20.13 -0.07 -7.20
CA GLN A 95 -20.17 -0.91 -6.01
C GLN A 95 -20.77 -0.20 -4.79
N ARG A 96 -21.35 -0.99 -3.89
CA ARG A 96 -21.91 -0.53 -2.61
C ARG A 96 -20.91 -0.77 -1.50
N VAL A 97 -20.65 0.27 -0.72
CA VAL A 97 -19.78 0.22 0.46
C VAL A 97 -20.62 0.31 1.72
N THR A 98 -20.46 -0.66 2.61
CA THR A 98 -21.12 -0.69 3.90
C THR A 98 -20.18 -0.21 4.99
N LEU A 99 -20.62 0.73 5.81
CA LEU A 99 -19.90 1.20 6.98
C LEU A 99 -20.49 0.58 8.25
N TYR A 100 -19.61 0.13 9.12
CA TYR A 100 -19.88 -0.34 10.47
C TYR A 100 -19.35 0.70 11.43
N VAL A 101 -20.24 1.39 12.14
CA VAL A 101 -19.89 2.54 12.98
C VAL A 101 -20.41 2.33 14.40
N SER A 102 -19.55 2.58 15.38
CA SER A 102 -19.89 2.58 16.80
C SER A 102 -19.78 3.98 17.38
N THR A 103 -20.84 4.42 18.03
CA THR A 103 -20.85 5.67 18.80
C THR A 103 -22.00 5.65 19.83
N ALA A 104 -21.73 6.17 21.02
CA ALA A 104 -22.76 6.44 22.04
C ALA A 104 -23.52 7.75 21.78
N ALA A 105 -23.12 8.54 20.79
CA ALA A 105 -23.81 9.76 20.41
C ALA A 105 -25.19 9.46 19.77
N PRO A 106 -26.18 10.38 19.84
CA PRO A 106 -27.49 10.14 19.26
C PRO A 106 -27.47 10.00 17.72
N TRP A 107 -26.47 10.58 17.07
CA TRP A 107 -26.29 10.50 15.62
C TRP A 107 -24.83 10.67 15.21
N PHE A 108 -24.52 10.23 13.98
CA PHE A 108 -23.29 10.57 13.26
C PHE A 108 -23.61 10.94 11.82
N ARG A 109 -22.60 11.50 11.13
CA ARG A 109 -22.61 11.77 9.68
C ARG A 109 -21.31 11.26 9.09
N ALA A 110 -21.36 10.69 7.90
CA ALA A 110 -20.21 10.27 7.12
C ALA A 110 -20.01 11.21 5.93
N GLN A 111 -18.76 11.58 5.66
CA GLN A 111 -18.36 12.44 4.54
C GLN A 111 -17.17 11.84 3.82
N ALA A 112 -17.30 11.52 2.53
CA ALA A 112 -16.21 10.99 1.74
C ALA A 112 -15.39 12.12 1.14
N PHE A 113 -14.12 12.19 1.51
CA PHE A 113 -13.13 13.12 0.98
C PHE A 113 -12.14 12.36 0.10
N ARG A 114 -12.07 12.72 -1.18
CA ARG A 114 -11.00 12.25 -2.06
C ARG A 114 -9.73 13.03 -1.72
N MET A 115 -8.68 12.31 -1.39
CA MET A 115 -7.38 12.87 -1.04
C MET A 115 -6.60 13.24 -2.32
N GLY A 116 -5.75 14.25 -2.25
CA GLY A 116 -4.97 14.75 -3.38
C GLY A 116 -4.38 16.12 -3.07
N TYR A 117 -4.09 16.93 -4.10
CA TYR A 117 -3.51 18.26 -3.93
C TYR A 117 -4.57 19.36 -3.75
N TYR A 118 -5.51 19.47 -4.70
CA TYR A 118 -6.63 20.44 -4.71
C TYR A 118 -6.22 21.85 -4.30
N GLN A 119 -5.25 22.43 -5.03
CA GLN A 119 -4.72 23.76 -4.78
C GLN A 119 -4.19 23.95 -3.35
N GLY A 120 -3.55 22.91 -2.79
CA GLY A 120 -2.98 22.90 -1.45
C GLY A 120 -3.98 22.60 -0.33
N LYS A 121 -5.29 22.47 -0.62
CA LYS A 121 -6.31 22.15 0.39
C LYS A 121 -6.26 20.69 0.86
N GLY A 122 -5.69 19.80 0.04
CA GLY A 122 -5.39 18.43 0.39
C GLY A 122 -6.50 17.42 0.13
N ALA A 123 -7.75 17.84 -0.03
CA ALA A 123 -8.84 16.94 -0.38
C ALA A 123 -10.03 17.68 -1.00
N ARG A 124 -10.90 16.92 -1.66
CA ARG A 124 -12.20 17.37 -2.18
C ARG A 124 -13.33 16.56 -1.55
N LEU A 125 -14.37 17.22 -1.05
CA LEU A 125 -15.58 16.57 -0.57
C LEU A 125 -16.38 16.02 -1.77
N ILE A 126 -16.64 14.73 -1.77
CA ILE A 126 -17.34 14.03 -2.86
C ILE A 126 -18.78 13.72 -2.46
N TRP A 127 -18.98 13.30 -1.22
CA TRP A 127 -20.27 12.83 -0.75
C TRP A 127 -20.45 13.09 0.75
N THR A 128 -21.71 13.30 1.12
CA THR A 128 -22.13 13.48 2.53
C THR A 128 -23.40 12.70 2.78
N SER A 129 -23.44 11.90 3.84
CA SER A 129 -24.65 11.21 4.27
C SER A 129 -25.66 12.18 4.90
N ALA A 130 -26.92 11.76 4.99
CA ALA A 130 -27.84 12.29 6.00
C ALA A 130 -27.28 12.00 7.42
N GLN A 131 -27.89 12.57 8.44
CA GLN A 131 -27.64 12.13 9.80
C GLN A 131 -28.12 10.68 9.98
N VAL A 132 -27.24 9.84 10.50
CA VAL A 132 -27.52 8.43 10.79
C VAL A 132 -27.67 8.27 12.30
N LYS A 133 -28.68 7.53 12.75
CA LYS A 133 -28.86 7.25 14.18
C LYS A 133 -27.61 6.57 14.74
N GLY A 134 -27.09 7.10 15.83
CA GLY A 134 -25.97 6.52 16.54
C GLY A 134 -26.34 5.18 17.18
N LYS A 135 -25.37 4.29 17.21
CA LYS A 135 -25.46 2.98 17.85
C LYS A 135 -24.14 2.67 18.56
N ASN A 136 -24.24 2.35 19.85
CA ASN A 136 -23.11 1.74 20.54
C ASN A 136 -23.07 0.25 20.14
N GLN A 137 -22.15 -0.12 19.28
CA GLN A 137 -21.97 -1.50 18.83
C GLN A 137 -21.45 -2.35 20.01
N PRO A 138 -21.65 -3.66 19.99
CA PRO A 138 -21.08 -4.54 21.01
C PRO A 138 -19.55 -4.48 21.01
N ALA A 139 -18.92 -4.87 22.12
CA ALA A 139 -17.48 -5.01 22.20
C ALA A 139 -16.98 -5.98 21.12
N CYS A 140 -15.86 -5.62 20.50
CA CYS A 140 -15.17 -6.53 19.57
C CYS A 140 -14.71 -7.78 20.33
N ARG A 141 -14.54 -8.90 19.63
CA ARG A 141 -14.24 -10.19 20.20
C ARG A 141 -12.78 -10.58 20.00
N LEU A 142 -12.17 -11.08 21.04
CA LEU A 142 -10.85 -11.71 20.95
C LEU A 142 -11.02 -13.20 20.58
N ARG A 143 -10.45 -13.62 19.47
CA ARG A 143 -10.29 -15.02 19.10
C ARG A 143 -8.96 -15.52 19.71
N ALA A 144 -9.04 -16.05 20.92
CA ALA A 144 -7.90 -16.29 21.81
C ALA A 144 -6.80 -17.21 21.21
N GLY A 145 -7.16 -18.24 20.42
CA GLY A 145 -6.17 -19.19 19.86
C GLY A 145 -5.14 -18.54 18.91
N VAL A 146 -5.46 -17.39 18.33
CA VAL A 146 -4.60 -16.63 17.41
C VAL A 146 -4.45 -15.17 17.83
N ASN A 147 -4.96 -14.81 18.98
CA ASN A 147 -4.99 -13.44 19.54
C ASN A 147 -5.56 -12.40 18.55
N MET A 148 -6.55 -12.79 17.75
CA MET A 148 -7.17 -11.89 16.78
C MET A 148 -8.30 -11.10 17.41
N MET A 149 -8.21 -9.77 17.36
CA MET A 149 -9.32 -8.88 17.71
C MET A 149 -10.13 -8.57 16.44
N ALA A 150 -11.44 -8.87 16.45
CA ALA A 150 -12.36 -8.56 15.37
C ALA A 150 -13.69 -8.01 15.89
N CYS A 151 -14.30 -7.14 15.11
CA CYS A 151 -15.62 -6.54 15.36
C CYS A 151 -16.67 -7.12 14.39
N ASP A 152 -16.51 -8.40 14.03
CA ASP A 152 -17.39 -9.18 13.15
C ASP A 152 -18.82 -9.36 13.70
N ASN A 153 -19.04 -8.95 14.94
CA ASN A 153 -20.33 -8.88 15.62
C ASN A 153 -21.04 -7.51 15.49
N TRP A 154 -20.43 -6.54 14.76
CA TRP A 154 -21.08 -5.27 14.51
C TRP A 154 -22.14 -5.39 13.42
N SER A 155 -23.22 -4.63 13.54
CA SER A 155 -24.23 -4.53 12.50
C SER A 155 -23.97 -3.36 11.57
N PRO A 156 -24.39 -3.45 10.29
CA PRO A 156 -24.32 -2.34 9.35
C PRO A 156 -24.95 -1.06 9.90
N SER A 157 -24.29 0.06 9.68
CA SER A 157 -24.77 1.39 10.11
C SER A 157 -25.24 2.24 8.94
N LEU A 158 -24.55 2.16 7.82
CA LEU A 158 -24.80 2.96 6.62
C LEU A 158 -24.22 2.24 5.41
N THR A 159 -24.94 2.31 4.27
CA THR A 159 -24.42 1.85 2.97
C THR A 159 -24.55 3.00 1.97
N PHE A 160 -23.52 3.20 1.15
CA PHE A 160 -23.55 4.14 0.03
C PHE A 160 -22.99 3.49 -1.24
N THR A 161 -23.29 4.08 -2.40
CA THR A 161 -22.78 3.61 -3.69
C THR A 161 -21.62 4.49 -4.15
N VAL A 162 -20.57 3.88 -4.64
CA VAL A 162 -19.47 4.54 -5.35
C VAL A 162 -19.98 4.95 -6.73
N THR A 163 -20.53 6.17 -6.83
CA THR A 163 -21.09 6.70 -8.08
C THR A 163 -19.99 7.25 -9.00
N GLY A 164 -20.32 7.66 -10.22
CA GLY A 164 -19.38 8.33 -11.12
C GLY A 164 -18.81 9.66 -10.61
N ALA A 165 -19.29 10.18 -9.45
CA ALA A 165 -18.67 11.29 -8.76
C ALA A 165 -17.38 10.90 -8.01
N PHE A 166 -17.25 9.63 -7.65
CA PHE A 166 -16.05 9.07 -7.04
C PHE A 166 -15.03 8.72 -8.13
N VAL A 167 -14.12 9.63 -8.38
CA VAL A 167 -12.98 9.39 -9.27
C VAL A 167 -12.00 8.47 -8.55
N GLN A 168 -11.29 7.62 -9.28
CA GLN A 168 -10.23 6.77 -8.69
C GLN A 168 -9.29 7.57 -7.78
N GLY A 169 -8.83 6.97 -6.68
CA GLY A 169 -8.01 7.65 -5.69
C GLY A 169 -8.24 7.14 -4.27
N ASP A 170 -7.49 7.69 -3.34
CA ASP A 170 -7.64 7.42 -1.93
C ASP A 170 -8.68 8.33 -1.30
N TYR A 171 -9.49 7.74 -0.45
CA TYR A 171 -10.56 8.42 0.26
C TYR A 171 -10.42 8.26 1.76
N LEU A 172 -10.65 9.35 2.47
CA LEU A 172 -10.94 9.31 3.90
C LEU A 172 -12.42 9.59 4.10
N ILE A 173 -13.14 8.59 4.59
CA ILE A 173 -14.52 8.77 5.02
C ILE A 173 -14.49 9.29 6.45
N LYS A 174 -14.70 10.60 6.61
CA LYS A 174 -14.73 11.25 7.91
C LYS A 174 -16.07 11.01 8.58
N LEU A 175 -16.05 10.38 9.73
CA LEU A 175 -17.19 10.24 10.63
C LEU A 175 -17.20 11.42 11.59
N THR A 176 -18.35 12.08 11.74
CA THR A 176 -18.53 13.19 12.67
C THR A 176 -19.81 13.02 13.49
N GLY A 177 -19.73 13.31 14.78
CA GLY A 177 -20.87 13.32 15.68
C GLY A 177 -20.91 14.56 16.58
N PRO A 178 -21.95 14.78 17.34
CA PRO A 178 -22.07 15.93 18.25
C PRO A 178 -20.93 15.90 19.30
N GLY A 179 -20.58 17.07 19.81
CA GLY A 179 -19.52 17.21 20.82
C GLY A 179 -18.10 16.96 20.29
N GLY A 180 -17.84 17.22 18.99
CA GLY A 180 -16.49 17.13 18.41
C GLY A 180 -16.01 15.70 18.17
N ARG A 181 -16.90 14.70 18.19
CA ARG A 181 -16.54 13.30 17.90
C ARG A 181 -16.19 13.14 16.43
N GLN A 182 -15.03 12.63 16.15
CA GLN A 182 -14.52 12.46 14.78
C GLN A 182 -13.61 11.24 14.68
N SER A 183 -13.64 10.56 13.54
CA SER A 183 -12.64 9.58 13.12
C SER A 183 -12.67 9.40 11.61
N TYR A 184 -11.69 8.67 11.06
CA TYR A 184 -11.65 8.28 9.65
C TYR A 184 -11.98 6.79 9.46
N VAL A 185 -12.40 6.49 8.24
CA VAL A 185 -12.41 5.15 7.64
C VAL A 185 -11.79 5.30 6.26
N PRO A 186 -10.62 4.69 5.98
CA PRO A 186 -9.99 4.75 4.68
C PRO A 186 -10.72 3.84 3.68
N LEU A 187 -10.65 4.22 2.40
CA LEU A 187 -11.17 3.45 1.27
C LEU A 187 -10.42 3.85 0.00
N THR A 188 -9.91 2.88 -0.76
CA THR A 188 -9.35 3.13 -2.08
C THR A 188 -10.43 2.92 -3.14
N VAL A 189 -10.67 3.91 -4.00
CA VAL A 189 -11.50 3.74 -5.20
C VAL A 189 -10.60 3.38 -6.35
N TRP A 190 -10.72 2.13 -6.80
CA TRP A 190 -9.87 1.51 -7.80
C TRP A 190 -10.51 1.54 -9.19
N ASP A 191 -9.68 1.66 -10.21
CA ASP A 191 -10.06 1.52 -11.63
C ASP A 191 -9.40 0.28 -12.24
N PRO A 192 -10.13 -0.84 -12.37
CA PRO A 192 -9.58 -2.09 -12.92
C PRO A 192 -9.20 -1.97 -14.40
N ALA A 193 -9.69 -0.95 -15.11
CA ALA A 193 -9.39 -0.73 -16.53
C ALA A 193 -8.23 0.25 -16.76
N SER A 194 -7.65 0.79 -15.71
CA SER A 194 -6.56 1.77 -15.81
C SER A 194 -5.35 1.23 -16.58
N THR A 195 -4.74 2.12 -17.36
CA THR A 195 -3.46 1.94 -18.04
C THR A 195 -2.51 3.09 -17.71
N ALA A 196 -2.71 3.74 -16.56
CA ALA A 196 -1.87 4.84 -16.10
C ALA A 196 -0.40 4.40 -15.98
N THR A 197 0.50 5.36 -16.12
CA THR A 197 1.94 5.09 -16.07
C THR A 197 2.38 4.57 -14.69
N TYR A 198 1.86 5.17 -13.61
CA TYR A 198 2.27 4.88 -12.23
C TYR A 198 1.13 4.26 -11.43
N VAL A 199 1.40 3.15 -10.78
CA VAL A 199 0.51 2.54 -9.79
C VAL A 199 0.96 2.96 -8.40
N ILE A 200 0.17 3.75 -7.71
CA ILE A 200 0.31 4.01 -6.28
C ILE A 200 -0.35 2.84 -5.54
N LYS A 201 0.44 2.06 -4.81
CA LYS A 201 -0.04 0.92 -4.03
C LYS A 201 -0.08 1.28 -2.54
N ASN A 202 -1.28 1.27 -1.95
CA ASN A 202 -1.46 1.46 -0.51
C ASN A 202 -1.19 0.15 0.25
N ASP A 203 -0.38 0.23 1.30
CA ASP A 203 0.18 -0.90 2.05
C ASP A 203 -0.80 -1.39 3.12
N VAL A 204 -2.00 -1.75 2.70
CA VAL A 204 -3.11 -2.08 3.62
C VAL A 204 -2.84 -3.33 4.46
N PHE A 205 -1.97 -4.25 4.00
CA PHE A 205 -1.51 -5.38 4.82
C PHE A 205 -0.67 -4.89 5.99
N THR A 206 0.26 -4.00 5.74
CA THR A 206 1.11 -3.42 6.80
C THR A 206 0.30 -2.52 7.72
N TRP A 207 -0.67 -1.76 7.21
CA TRP A 207 -1.56 -0.99 8.09
C TRP A 207 -2.30 -1.89 9.08
N GLN A 208 -2.76 -3.08 8.67
CA GLN A 208 -3.41 -4.02 9.59
C GLN A 208 -2.41 -4.73 10.49
N ALA A 209 -1.21 -5.03 10.02
CA ALA A 209 -0.14 -5.62 10.81
C ALA A 209 0.20 -4.77 12.06
N TRP A 210 0.14 -3.45 11.92
CA TRP A 210 0.40 -2.46 12.98
C TRP A 210 -0.85 -1.90 13.65
N ASN A 211 -2.05 -2.41 13.31
CA ASN A 211 -3.29 -1.90 13.88
C ASN A 211 -3.54 -2.44 15.29
N PHE A 212 -3.18 -1.68 16.29
CA PHE A 212 -3.37 -2.06 17.72
C PHE A 212 -4.81 -1.88 18.24
N TYR A 213 -5.81 -1.71 17.37
CA TYR A 213 -7.20 -1.58 17.82
C TYR A 213 -7.66 -2.83 18.58
N GLY A 214 -8.14 -2.63 19.80
CA GLY A 214 -8.54 -3.72 20.68
C GLY A 214 -7.38 -4.40 21.43
N GLY A 215 -6.13 -3.87 21.31
CA GLY A 215 -5.00 -4.29 22.11
C GLY A 215 -4.16 -5.42 21.53
N TYR A 216 -4.30 -5.74 20.24
CA TYR A 216 -3.55 -6.81 19.58
C TYR A 216 -3.22 -6.46 18.13
N ASP A 217 -1.95 -6.57 17.79
CA ASP A 217 -1.40 -6.49 16.43
C ASP A 217 -0.29 -7.54 16.22
N TYR A 218 0.43 -7.51 15.11
CA TYR A 218 1.51 -8.48 14.86
C TYR A 218 2.77 -8.27 15.69
N TYR A 219 2.88 -7.20 16.44
CA TYR A 219 4.08 -6.82 17.18
C TYR A 219 3.86 -6.83 18.69
N GLN A 220 2.61 -6.68 19.12
CA GLN A 220 2.29 -6.58 20.54
C GLN A 220 0.87 -7.10 20.85
N GLY A 221 0.65 -7.42 22.12
CA GLY A 221 -0.64 -7.83 22.66
C GLY A 221 -0.78 -7.46 24.12
N LEU A 222 -2.01 -7.52 24.63
CA LEU A 222 -2.28 -7.28 26.05
C LEU A 222 -1.77 -8.44 26.90
N GLY A 223 -1.25 -8.13 28.08
CA GLY A 223 -0.69 -9.07 29.05
C GLY A 223 0.83 -8.96 29.16
N SER A 224 1.39 -9.66 30.14
CA SER A 224 2.84 -9.70 30.37
C SER A 224 3.48 -10.87 29.65
N CYS A 225 4.65 -10.65 29.05
CA CYS A 225 5.49 -11.75 28.55
C CYS A 225 6.40 -12.30 29.66
N PRO A 226 6.85 -13.54 29.55
CA PRO A 226 7.88 -14.07 30.44
C PRO A 226 9.13 -13.19 30.43
N PRO A 227 9.87 -13.11 31.56
CA PRO A 227 11.12 -12.35 31.59
C PRO A 227 12.10 -12.81 30.51
N GLY A 228 12.70 -11.86 29.79
CA GLY A 228 13.64 -12.13 28.69
C GLY A 228 13.00 -12.45 27.34
N VAL A 229 11.68 -12.55 27.29
CA VAL A 229 10.94 -12.61 26.02
C VAL A 229 10.47 -11.19 25.67
N TYR A 230 10.85 -10.73 24.49
CA TYR A 230 10.38 -9.43 23.99
C TYR A 230 8.84 -9.41 23.95
N PRO A 231 8.14 -8.24 24.05
CA PRO A 231 6.67 -8.17 24.18
C PRO A 231 5.86 -8.77 23.02
N VAL A 232 6.50 -9.60 22.19
CA VAL A 232 5.87 -10.34 21.07
C VAL A 232 5.15 -11.63 21.47
N CYS A 233 5.27 -12.11 22.72
CA CYS A 233 4.66 -13.38 23.15
C CYS A 233 3.13 -13.38 23.05
N ASN A 234 2.49 -12.23 23.27
CA ASN A 234 1.04 -12.06 23.24
C ASN A 234 0.53 -11.43 21.93
N ARG A 235 1.39 -11.27 20.92
CA ARG A 235 1.01 -10.69 19.63
C ARG A 235 -0.09 -11.51 18.93
N ALA A 236 -0.82 -10.86 18.02
CA ALA A 236 -1.73 -11.55 17.14
C ALA A 236 -0.96 -12.41 16.12
N ARG A 237 -1.52 -13.56 15.75
CA ARG A 237 -1.12 -14.38 14.59
C ARG A 237 -2.05 -14.19 13.41
N VAL A 238 -3.19 -13.61 13.66
CA VAL A 238 -4.17 -13.19 12.67
C VAL A 238 -4.68 -11.81 13.05
N VAL A 239 -4.78 -10.91 12.09
CA VAL A 239 -5.42 -9.60 12.27
C VAL A 239 -6.59 -9.46 11.30
N SER A 240 -7.56 -8.61 11.62
CA SER A 240 -8.79 -8.52 10.85
C SER A 240 -9.03 -7.11 10.32
N TYR A 241 -9.49 -7.00 9.07
CA TYR A 241 -10.04 -5.76 8.51
C TYR A 241 -11.42 -5.41 9.08
N ASP A 242 -12.05 -6.34 9.79
CA ASP A 242 -13.37 -6.14 10.41
C ASP A 242 -13.22 -5.46 11.78
N ARG A 243 -12.44 -4.38 11.82
CA ARG A 243 -12.23 -3.52 12.99
C ARG A 243 -11.75 -2.13 12.57
N PRO A 244 -12.01 -1.07 13.36
CA PRO A 244 -11.45 0.25 13.11
C PRO A 244 -9.90 0.25 13.15
N TYR A 245 -9.28 1.23 12.51
CA TYR A 245 -7.86 1.53 12.72
C TYR A 245 -7.67 2.37 13.98
N ALA A 246 -6.62 2.06 14.75
CA ALA A 246 -6.24 2.82 15.94
C ALA A 246 -5.35 4.03 15.60
N ALA A 247 -4.47 3.88 14.59
CA ALA A 247 -3.50 4.90 14.22
C ALA A 247 -4.15 6.05 13.43
N GLU A 248 -3.52 7.23 13.49
CA GLU A 248 -3.82 8.42 12.69
C GLU A 248 -5.31 8.77 12.61
N GLN A 249 -5.99 8.79 13.75
CA GLN A 249 -7.42 9.07 13.89
C GLN A 249 -8.33 8.10 13.09
N GLY A 250 -7.85 6.90 12.79
CA GLY A 250 -8.58 5.85 12.07
C GLY A 250 -8.22 5.71 10.61
N SER A 251 -7.19 6.40 10.11
CA SER A 251 -6.74 6.30 8.70
C SER A 251 -5.66 5.24 8.44
N GLY A 252 -5.30 4.45 9.45
CA GLY A 252 -4.15 3.54 9.34
C GLY A 252 -2.84 4.32 9.30
N ASN A 253 -1.91 3.93 8.44
CA ASN A 253 -0.65 4.65 8.25
C ASN A 253 -0.70 5.64 7.06
N PHE A 254 -1.85 5.81 6.44
CA PHE A 254 -2.01 6.57 5.21
C PHE A 254 -1.53 8.01 5.30
N LEU A 255 -1.96 8.75 6.34
CA LEU A 255 -1.71 10.20 6.41
C LEU A 255 -0.23 10.54 6.59
N GLY A 256 0.51 9.74 7.34
CA GLY A 256 1.92 9.99 7.64
C GLY A 256 2.87 9.43 6.60
N LEU A 257 2.61 8.22 6.13
CA LEU A 257 3.59 7.48 5.34
C LEU A 257 3.29 7.45 3.83
N GLU A 258 2.05 7.72 3.38
CA GLU A 258 1.67 7.58 1.96
C GLU A 258 1.10 8.87 1.38
N TYR A 259 0.19 9.53 2.08
CA TYR A 259 -0.49 10.73 1.57
C TYR A 259 0.44 11.86 1.13
N PRO A 260 1.62 12.12 1.72
CA PRO A 260 2.54 13.13 1.20
C PRO A 260 2.95 12.88 -0.26
N LEU A 261 3.19 11.60 -0.65
CA LEU A 261 3.49 11.27 -2.04
C LEU A 261 2.24 11.39 -2.93
N VAL A 262 1.09 10.90 -2.50
CA VAL A 262 -0.20 11.06 -3.21
C VAL A 262 -0.45 12.52 -3.54
N LYS A 263 -0.32 13.39 -2.54
CA LYS A 263 -0.50 14.82 -2.71
C LYS A 263 0.52 15.44 -3.66
N TRP A 264 1.79 15.04 -3.55
CA TRP A 264 2.86 15.53 -4.40
C TRP A 264 2.66 15.07 -5.86
N ALA A 265 2.37 13.80 -6.09
CA ALA A 265 2.12 13.25 -7.42
C ALA A 265 0.93 13.94 -8.12
N GLU A 266 -0.15 14.16 -7.40
CA GLU A 266 -1.32 14.87 -7.93
C GLU A 266 -1.09 16.37 -8.12
N GLN A 267 -0.23 17.00 -7.31
CA GLN A 267 0.21 18.38 -7.51
C GLN A 267 0.93 18.56 -8.85
N HIS A 268 1.75 17.58 -9.21
CA HIS A 268 2.51 17.57 -10.47
C HIS A 268 1.73 16.94 -11.63
N GLY A 269 0.46 16.59 -11.41
CA GLY A 269 -0.41 16.08 -12.46
C GLY A 269 -0.01 14.71 -13.00
N LEU A 270 0.78 13.93 -12.25
CA LEU A 270 1.30 12.64 -12.72
C LEU A 270 0.19 11.67 -13.10
N ASP A 271 0.46 10.86 -14.11
CA ASP A 271 -0.44 9.84 -14.65
C ASP A 271 -0.52 8.62 -13.71
N VAL A 272 -1.22 8.82 -12.60
CA VAL A 272 -1.35 7.84 -11.51
C VAL A 272 -2.65 7.06 -11.57
N THR A 273 -2.60 5.82 -11.09
CA THR A 273 -3.75 5.03 -10.65
C THR A 273 -3.48 4.49 -9.25
N TYR A 274 -4.52 3.98 -8.61
CA TYR A 274 -4.48 3.58 -7.21
C TYR A 274 -4.81 2.10 -7.07
N ALA A 275 -4.04 1.41 -6.27
CA ALA A 275 -4.19 0.00 -5.93
C ALA A 275 -4.01 -0.22 -4.43
N THR A 276 -4.31 -1.40 -3.96
CA THR A 276 -3.97 -1.89 -2.62
C THR A 276 -3.29 -3.25 -2.77
N ASP A 277 -2.65 -3.74 -1.73
CA ASP A 277 -2.13 -5.12 -1.70
C ASP A 277 -3.20 -6.13 -2.14
N LEU A 278 -4.43 -5.96 -1.66
CA LEU A 278 -5.56 -6.83 -2.03
C LEU A 278 -5.90 -6.75 -3.52
N THR A 279 -5.95 -5.55 -4.12
CA THR A 279 -6.26 -5.44 -5.55
C THR A 279 -5.18 -6.08 -6.41
N VAL A 280 -3.91 -5.96 -6.03
CA VAL A 280 -2.79 -6.61 -6.74
C VAL A 280 -2.84 -8.13 -6.56
N GLN A 281 -3.07 -8.61 -5.33
CA GLN A 281 -3.21 -10.04 -5.03
C GLN A 281 -4.33 -10.71 -5.84
N GLU A 282 -5.49 -10.06 -5.89
CA GLU A 282 -6.70 -10.59 -6.55
C GLU A 282 -6.64 -10.46 -8.08
N ASN A 283 -5.81 -9.54 -8.59
CA ASN A 283 -5.70 -9.23 -10.02
C ASN A 283 -4.24 -9.24 -10.49
N PRO A 284 -3.56 -10.39 -10.52
CA PRO A 284 -2.11 -10.47 -10.75
C PRO A 284 -1.66 -9.92 -12.11
N GLY A 285 -2.54 -9.87 -13.11
CA GLY A 285 -2.27 -9.24 -14.40
C GLY A 285 -2.41 -7.72 -14.44
N TYR A 286 -2.84 -7.09 -13.35
CA TYR A 286 -3.06 -5.64 -13.32
C TYR A 286 -1.77 -4.86 -13.59
N LEU A 287 -0.70 -5.19 -12.88
CA LEU A 287 0.58 -4.48 -12.97
C LEU A 287 1.23 -4.56 -14.36
N LEU A 288 0.93 -5.57 -15.17
CA LEU A 288 1.46 -5.71 -16.55
C LEU A 288 1.03 -4.59 -17.51
N ARG A 289 0.05 -3.79 -17.15
CA ARG A 289 -0.46 -2.69 -17.97
C ARG A 289 0.17 -1.33 -17.63
N HIS A 290 1.04 -1.31 -16.66
CA HIS A 290 1.65 -0.10 -16.09
C HIS A 290 3.17 -0.13 -16.25
N LYS A 291 3.80 1.03 -16.22
CA LYS A 291 5.25 1.13 -16.34
C LYS A 291 5.97 1.12 -15.00
N VAL A 292 5.29 1.56 -13.95
CA VAL A 292 5.92 1.74 -12.62
C VAL A 292 4.97 1.31 -11.52
N LEU A 293 5.45 0.45 -10.64
CA LEU A 293 4.85 0.21 -9.32
C LEU A 293 5.53 1.11 -8.29
N LEU A 294 4.75 1.84 -7.51
CA LEU A 294 5.19 2.64 -6.38
C LEU A 294 4.72 1.96 -5.08
N SER A 295 5.65 1.38 -4.36
CA SER A 295 5.51 0.87 -2.99
C SER A 295 5.79 2.00 -2.01
N LEU A 296 4.97 2.19 -1.01
CA LEU A 296 4.95 3.42 -0.21
C LEU A 296 5.32 3.19 1.25
N GLY A 297 6.07 4.11 1.81
CA GLY A 297 6.27 4.34 3.24
C GLY A 297 6.78 3.15 4.05
N HIS A 298 5.91 2.23 4.44
CA HIS A 298 6.25 1.03 5.20
C HIS A 298 5.48 -0.15 4.61
N ASP A 299 6.02 -0.75 3.56
CA ASP A 299 5.39 -1.83 2.79
C ASP A 299 5.98 -3.20 3.16
N GLU A 300 5.92 -3.53 4.44
CA GLU A 300 6.60 -4.66 5.06
C GLU A 300 5.96 -6.02 4.74
N CYS A 301 4.62 -6.05 4.70
CA CYS A 301 3.83 -7.28 4.65
C CYS A 301 3.35 -7.58 3.23
N TRP A 302 3.83 -8.67 2.63
CA TRP A 302 3.45 -9.09 1.29
C TRP A 302 2.88 -10.51 1.25
N SER A 303 1.85 -10.73 0.45
CA SER A 303 1.35 -12.06 0.16
C SER A 303 2.11 -12.72 -1.00
N LEU A 304 1.99 -14.05 -1.11
CA LEU A 304 2.58 -14.79 -2.22
C LEU A 304 2.08 -14.30 -3.58
N ALA A 305 0.77 -14.10 -3.72
CA ALA A 305 0.16 -13.70 -4.98
C ALA A 305 0.56 -12.27 -5.37
N GLU A 306 0.61 -11.36 -4.41
CA GLU A 306 1.06 -9.99 -4.63
C GLU A 306 2.53 -9.96 -5.07
N ARG A 307 3.43 -10.65 -4.34
CA ARG A 307 4.85 -10.71 -4.69
C ARG A 307 5.08 -11.32 -6.07
N GLN A 308 4.35 -12.39 -6.41
CA GLN A 308 4.41 -12.99 -7.74
C GLN A 308 3.93 -12.02 -8.83
N ALA A 309 2.88 -11.24 -8.57
CA ALA A 309 2.38 -10.25 -9.52
C ALA A 309 3.41 -9.14 -9.77
N ALA A 310 4.06 -8.63 -8.72
CA ALA A 310 5.09 -7.59 -8.83
C ALA A 310 6.36 -8.12 -9.55
N VAL A 311 6.85 -9.29 -9.19
CA VAL A 311 8.00 -9.93 -9.87
C VAL A 311 7.67 -10.21 -11.34
N THR A 312 6.45 -10.71 -11.63
CA THR A 312 6.02 -10.92 -13.01
C THR A 312 5.99 -9.61 -13.81
N ALA A 313 5.51 -8.52 -13.22
CA ALA A 313 5.51 -7.22 -13.88
C ALA A 313 6.95 -6.71 -14.14
N TYR A 314 7.85 -6.86 -13.17
CA TYR A 314 9.26 -6.56 -13.31
C TYR A 314 9.91 -7.36 -14.44
N ASP A 315 9.65 -8.66 -14.52
CA ASP A 315 10.15 -9.54 -15.59
C ASP A 315 9.62 -9.17 -16.99
N HIS A 316 8.53 -8.38 -17.04
CA HIS A 316 7.95 -7.82 -18.28
C HIS A 316 8.29 -6.34 -18.51
N GLY A 317 9.23 -5.78 -17.77
CA GLY A 317 9.77 -4.44 -18.00
C GLY A 317 9.11 -3.33 -17.18
N ALA A 318 8.26 -3.63 -16.22
CA ALA A 318 7.77 -2.64 -15.28
C ALA A 318 8.85 -2.32 -14.23
N ASN A 319 9.13 -1.04 -14.01
CA ASN A 319 10.04 -0.60 -12.98
C ASN A 319 9.36 -0.64 -11.60
N ILE A 320 10.14 -0.86 -10.55
CA ILE A 320 9.65 -0.88 -9.17
C ILE A 320 10.38 0.19 -8.35
N VAL A 321 9.63 0.98 -7.62
CA VAL A 321 10.20 1.93 -6.65
C VAL A 321 9.66 1.63 -5.27
N PHE A 322 10.55 1.36 -4.36
CA PHE A 322 10.28 1.29 -2.94
C PHE A 322 10.65 2.65 -2.30
N PHE A 323 9.66 3.51 -2.10
CA PHE A 323 9.81 4.71 -1.28
C PHE A 323 9.61 4.36 0.20
N ALA A 324 10.37 3.38 0.67
CA ALA A 324 10.11 2.64 1.90
C ALA A 324 11.40 2.21 2.59
N ALA A 325 11.26 1.42 3.63
CA ALA A 325 12.24 0.49 4.15
C ALA A 325 11.53 -0.76 4.66
N SER A 326 12.29 -1.85 4.79
CA SER A 326 11.79 -3.20 5.07
C SER A 326 10.69 -3.69 4.09
N PRO A 327 10.68 -3.27 2.79
CA PRO A 327 9.64 -3.74 1.89
C PRO A 327 9.79 -5.25 1.66
N VAL A 328 8.66 -5.92 1.43
CA VAL A 328 8.64 -7.38 1.13
C VAL A 328 9.25 -8.25 2.24
N LEU A 329 9.47 -7.74 3.44
CA LEU A 329 10.15 -8.46 4.51
C LEU A 329 9.28 -9.58 5.11
N ARG A 330 8.02 -9.26 5.45
CA ARG A 330 7.10 -10.18 6.13
C ARG A 330 6.20 -10.93 5.16
N HIS A 331 6.13 -12.23 5.38
CA HIS A 331 5.28 -13.11 4.61
C HIS A 331 3.90 -13.22 5.26
N VAL A 332 2.88 -12.77 4.54
CA VAL A 332 1.49 -12.87 5.00
C VAL A 332 0.63 -13.64 4.00
N ARG A 333 -0.53 -14.10 4.45
CA ARG A 333 -1.59 -14.61 3.57
C ARG A 333 -2.95 -14.15 4.06
N THR A 334 -3.91 -14.07 3.16
CA THR A 334 -5.29 -13.71 3.50
C THR A 334 -6.16 -14.94 3.72
N GLN A 335 -7.23 -14.74 4.48
CA GLN A 335 -8.31 -15.72 4.67
C GLN A 335 -9.66 -15.01 4.87
N PRO A 336 -10.79 -15.70 4.62
CA PRO A 336 -12.11 -15.10 4.75
C PRO A 336 -12.51 -14.85 6.21
N SER A 337 -13.38 -13.84 6.39
CA SER A 337 -14.16 -13.61 7.61
C SER A 337 -15.67 -13.77 7.32
N PRO A 338 -16.54 -13.66 8.32
CA PRO A 338 -17.98 -13.62 8.12
C PRO A 338 -18.47 -12.49 7.19
N PHE A 339 -17.65 -11.43 6.96
CA PHE A 339 -18.01 -10.30 6.11
C PHE A 339 -17.51 -10.42 4.66
N GLY A 340 -16.72 -11.44 4.34
CA GLY A 340 -16.30 -11.70 2.96
C GLY A 340 -14.94 -12.39 2.85
N PRO A 341 -14.47 -12.60 1.61
CA PRO A 341 -13.13 -13.13 1.35
C PRO A 341 -12.05 -12.12 1.79
N ASP A 342 -10.83 -12.60 2.00
CA ASP A 342 -9.62 -11.81 2.22
C ASP A 342 -9.74 -10.71 3.31
N ARG A 343 -10.55 -10.98 4.34
CA ARG A 343 -10.83 -10.05 5.44
C ARG A 343 -9.97 -10.26 6.69
N GLU A 344 -9.22 -11.33 6.73
CA GLU A 344 -8.28 -11.64 7.81
C GLU A 344 -6.90 -11.83 7.20
N LEU A 345 -5.88 -11.29 7.84
CA LEU A 345 -4.48 -11.40 7.46
C LEU A 345 -3.77 -12.29 8.46
N VAL A 346 -2.98 -13.24 7.98
CA VAL A 346 -2.31 -14.28 8.77
C VAL A 346 -0.80 -14.11 8.72
N ASP A 347 -0.15 -14.07 9.89
CA ASP A 347 1.30 -14.13 10.06
C ASP A 347 1.64 -14.84 11.39
N TYR A 348 2.00 -16.10 11.28
CA TYR A 348 2.40 -16.88 12.46
C TYR A 348 3.81 -16.51 12.95
N ARG A 349 4.70 -16.01 12.11
CA ARG A 349 6.14 -15.76 12.40
C ARG A 349 6.89 -16.96 12.96
N ASP A 350 6.30 -18.12 12.88
CA ASP A 350 6.83 -19.40 13.31
C ASP A 350 6.19 -20.45 12.43
N SER A 351 6.95 -20.97 11.48
CA SER A 351 6.45 -21.94 10.50
C SER A 351 5.85 -23.17 11.18
N ALA A 352 6.47 -23.67 12.25
CA ALA A 352 5.97 -24.84 12.97
C ALA A 352 4.62 -24.60 13.66
N ALA A 353 4.29 -23.34 13.97
CA ALA A 353 2.99 -22.98 14.55
C ALA A 353 1.91 -22.76 13.47
N ASP A 354 2.29 -22.59 12.19
CA ASP A 354 1.34 -22.37 11.09
C ASP A 354 0.62 -23.68 10.74
N PRO A 355 -0.73 -23.71 10.71
CA PRO A 355 -1.50 -24.89 10.32
C PRO A 355 -1.19 -25.45 8.92
N LEU A 356 -0.54 -24.66 8.04
CA LEU A 356 -0.12 -25.07 6.71
C LEU A 356 1.28 -25.70 6.67
N ASP A 357 2.02 -25.70 7.78
CA ASP A 357 3.36 -26.30 7.82
C ASP A 357 3.34 -27.76 7.40
N GLY A 358 4.26 -28.13 6.51
CA GLY A 358 4.32 -29.45 5.90
C GLY A 358 3.15 -29.80 4.96
N LYS A 359 2.29 -28.83 4.59
CA LYS A 359 1.11 -29.07 3.73
C LYS A 359 1.14 -28.18 2.49
N GLY A 360 1.09 -28.80 1.31
CA GLY A 360 0.94 -28.08 0.04
C GLY A 360 2.16 -27.23 -0.33
N ASN A 361 1.90 -25.98 -0.78
CA ASN A 361 2.95 -25.08 -1.20
C ASN A 361 3.67 -24.45 0.02
N PRO A 362 4.97 -24.70 0.21
CA PRO A 362 5.73 -24.15 1.34
C PRO A 362 5.75 -22.62 1.36
N ARG A 363 5.59 -21.97 0.20
CA ARG A 363 5.47 -20.50 0.11
C ARG A 363 4.11 -19.95 0.56
N GLN A 364 3.21 -20.77 1.10
CA GLN A 364 1.99 -20.34 1.79
C GLN A 364 2.13 -20.38 3.32
N VAL A 365 3.21 -20.96 3.82
CA VAL A 365 3.47 -21.03 5.26
C VAL A 365 4.08 -19.71 5.72
N THR A 366 3.41 -19.02 6.63
CA THR A 366 3.85 -17.72 7.15
C THR A 366 4.90 -17.92 8.26
N GLY A 367 6.16 -18.05 7.87
CA GLY A 367 7.33 -18.02 8.76
C GLY A 367 7.62 -16.61 9.27
N ASN A 368 8.82 -16.39 9.80
CA ASN A 368 9.18 -15.05 10.29
C ASN A 368 9.34 -14.04 9.15
N GLU A 369 10.13 -14.38 8.15
CA GLU A 369 10.43 -13.53 6.99
C GLU A 369 10.38 -14.38 5.73
N TRP A 370 10.26 -13.74 4.56
CA TRP A 370 10.33 -14.45 3.28
C TRP A 370 11.62 -15.24 3.09
N ALA A 371 12.74 -14.72 3.60
CA ALA A 371 14.04 -15.37 3.55
C ALA A 371 14.09 -16.70 4.32
N ASN A 372 13.27 -16.84 5.36
CA ASN A 372 13.32 -18.00 6.23
C ASN A 372 12.59 -19.23 5.64
N PRO A 373 13.04 -20.47 5.95
CA PRO A 373 12.28 -21.66 5.61
C PRO A 373 10.86 -21.65 6.24
N PRO A 374 9.88 -22.25 5.58
CA PRO A 374 9.98 -23.01 4.33
C PRO A 374 9.83 -22.15 3.05
N SER A 375 9.58 -20.86 3.14
CA SER A 375 9.44 -19.95 1.98
C SER A 375 10.73 -19.85 1.18
N SER A 376 11.85 -19.61 1.86
CA SER A 376 13.20 -19.51 1.30
C SER A 376 13.25 -18.68 0.01
N TRP A 377 12.59 -17.54 0.03
CA TRP A 377 12.54 -16.58 -1.07
C TRP A 377 12.81 -15.18 -0.50
N PRO A 378 14.09 -14.82 -0.31
CA PRO A 378 14.45 -13.59 0.38
C PRO A 378 14.01 -12.34 -0.37
N GLU A 379 13.73 -11.27 0.39
CA GLU A 379 13.32 -9.96 -0.14
C GLU A 379 14.43 -9.33 -0.98
N TYR A 380 15.67 -9.46 -0.55
CA TYR A 380 16.84 -8.84 -1.21
C TYR A 380 17.09 -9.34 -2.64
N ASP A 381 16.55 -10.49 -3.06
CA ASP A 381 16.56 -10.94 -4.45
C ASP A 381 15.73 -10.05 -5.37
N PHE A 382 14.82 -9.25 -4.79
CA PHE A 382 13.86 -8.41 -5.51
C PHE A 382 14.00 -6.92 -5.16
N VAL A 383 14.30 -6.60 -3.91
CA VAL A 383 14.45 -5.19 -3.45
C VAL A 383 15.82 -4.63 -3.81
N GLY A 384 16.89 -5.45 -3.71
CA GLY A 384 18.28 -5.06 -3.94
C GLY A 384 19.05 -4.78 -2.65
N ASP A 385 18.36 -4.62 -1.54
CA ASP A 385 18.92 -4.46 -0.20
C ASP A 385 18.11 -5.25 0.85
N THR A 386 18.46 -5.14 2.11
CA THR A 386 17.83 -5.90 3.19
C THR A 386 17.65 -5.06 4.44
N TYR A 387 16.66 -5.39 5.22
CA TYR A 387 16.38 -4.74 6.49
C TYR A 387 17.61 -4.73 7.42
N ALA A 388 18.03 -3.55 7.83
CA ALA A 388 19.19 -3.36 8.69
C ALA A 388 18.83 -3.10 10.16
N GLY A 389 17.63 -2.59 10.42
CA GLY A 389 17.19 -2.19 11.74
C GLY A 389 16.35 -0.92 11.70
N PHE A 390 16.12 -0.31 12.87
CA PHE A 390 15.35 0.92 12.97
C PHE A 390 16.00 1.93 13.92
N LEU A 391 15.71 3.20 13.67
CA LEU A 391 16.07 4.28 14.58
C LEU A 391 15.03 4.36 15.71
N GLU A 392 15.50 4.69 16.89
CA GLU A 392 14.62 5.02 18.03
C GLU A 392 13.57 6.06 17.63
N PRO A 393 12.33 5.95 18.12
CA PRO A 393 11.25 6.84 17.73
C PRO A 393 11.63 8.33 17.87
N ARG A 394 11.31 9.13 16.84
CA ARG A 394 11.61 10.58 16.72
C ARG A 394 13.07 10.93 16.46
N LEU A 395 13.97 9.95 16.37
CA LEU A 395 15.33 10.22 15.93
C LEU A 395 15.41 10.22 14.40
N HIS A 396 16.26 11.06 13.87
CA HIS A 396 16.51 11.19 12.45
C HIS A 396 18.00 11.40 12.25
N VAL A 397 18.52 10.82 11.17
CA VAL A 397 19.85 11.13 10.65
C VAL A 397 19.74 11.72 9.25
N GLY A 398 20.81 12.29 8.75
CA GLY A 398 20.81 12.84 7.40
C GLY A 398 21.04 11.77 6.35
N PHE A 399 20.47 11.95 5.19
CA PHE A 399 20.77 11.16 3.98
C PHE A 399 22.11 11.63 3.42
N ARG A 400 23.09 10.74 3.36
CA ARG A 400 24.44 11.04 2.85
C ARG A 400 24.55 10.56 1.41
N VAL A 401 24.89 11.47 0.50
CA VAL A 401 25.15 11.18 -0.91
C VAL A 401 26.43 10.35 -1.03
N ALA A 402 26.35 9.21 -1.72
CA ALA A 402 27.49 8.32 -1.99
C ALA A 402 28.04 8.48 -3.42
N ASP A 403 27.16 8.72 -4.40
CA ASP A 403 27.50 8.90 -5.81
C ASP A 403 26.66 10.05 -6.40
N ALA A 404 27.19 11.26 -6.28
CA ALA A 404 26.52 12.48 -6.78
C ALA A 404 26.45 12.55 -8.31
N SER A 405 27.20 11.72 -9.03
CA SER A 405 27.14 11.61 -10.49
C SER A 405 25.89 10.85 -10.96
N GLY A 406 25.23 10.15 -10.03
CA GLY A 406 24.00 9.38 -10.29
C GLY A 406 22.88 10.25 -10.82
N TRP A 407 22.15 9.71 -11.78
CA TRP A 407 21.04 10.39 -12.47
C TRP A 407 19.94 10.87 -11.51
N VAL A 408 19.76 10.24 -10.36
CA VAL A 408 18.80 10.64 -9.33
C VAL A 408 19.07 12.05 -8.79
N PHE A 409 20.33 12.49 -8.79
CA PHE A 409 20.76 13.80 -8.30
C PHE A 409 20.81 14.89 -9.37
N ALA A 410 20.36 14.60 -10.59
CA ALA A 410 20.39 15.58 -11.67
C ALA A 410 19.68 16.90 -11.29
N GLY A 411 20.39 18.04 -11.41
CA GLY A 411 19.87 19.36 -11.09
C GLY A 411 19.73 19.68 -9.61
N THR A 412 20.25 18.86 -8.70
CA THR A 412 20.28 19.14 -7.24
C THR A 412 21.49 19.98 -6.83
N GLY A 413 22.62 19.86 -7.55
CA GLY A 413 23.89 20.48 -7.18
C GLY A 413 24.62 19.79 -6.02
N LEU A 414 24.10 18.65 -5.54
CA LEU A 414 24.74 17.86 -4.47
C LEU A 414 26.07 17.27 -4.93
N ARG A 415 26.95 17.01 -3.98
CA ARG A 415 28.26 16.40 -4.14
C ARG A 415 28.40 15.17 -3.27
N ASP A 416 29.37 14.32 -3.60
CA ASP A 416 29.71 13.16 -2.78
C ASP A 416 30.03 13.56 -1.35
N GLY A 417 29.47 12.83 -0.39
CA GLY A 417 29.59 13.08 1.02
C GLY A 417 28.68 14.17 1.59
N GLU A 418 28.01 14.97 0.75
CA GLU A 418 27.03 15.93 1.26
C GLU A 418 25.84 15.24 1.92
N VAL A 419 25.22 15.93 2.86
CA VAL A 419 24.17 15.38 3.72
C VAL A 419 22.91 16.21 3.61
N ILE A 420 21.79 15.58 3.23
CA ILE A 420 20.45 16.17 3.35
C ILE A 420 19.95 15.84 4.76
N PRO A 421 19.74 16.84 5.65
CA PRO A 421 19.42 16.58 7.04
C PRO A 421 18.08 15.88 7.24
N ALA A 422 17.96 15.08 8.30
CA ALA A 422 16.71 14.55 8.85
C ALA A 422 15.82 13.71 7.86
N VAL A 423 16.41 13.15 6.81
CA VAL A 423 15.69 12.31 5.83
C VAL A 423 15.52 10.88 6.30
N VAL A 424 16.53 10.31 6.98
CA VAL A 424 16.53 8.91 7.38
C VAL A 424 15.96 8.77 8.80
N ALA A 425 14.92 7.94 8.94
CA ALA A 425 14.28 7.65 10.22
C ALA A 425 13.44 6.36 10.15
N SER A 426 13.02 5.86 11.30
CA SER A 426 12.26 4.62 11.44
C SER A 426 13.06 3.43 10.90
N ASP A 427 12.46 2.51 10.17
CA ASP A 427 13.15 1.39 9.57
C ASP A 427 14.09 1.85 8.46
N VAL A 428 15.17 1.09 8.30
CA VAL A 428 16.19 1.34 7.29
C VAL A 428 16.71 0.04 6.69
N ASP A 429 17.08 0.11 5.41
CA ASP A 429 17.64 -0.98 4.66
C ASP A 429 19.09 -0.70 4.26
N LYS A 430 19.86 -1.75 4.03
CA LYS A 430 21.26 -1.64 3.62
C LYS A 430 21.62 -2.66 2.55
N PHE A 431 22.56 -2.32 1.72
CA PHE A 431 23.27 -3.28 0.91
C PHE A 431 24.23 -4.11 1.79
N ASP A 432 24.23 -5.43 1.59
CA ASP A 432 25.18 -6.33 2.25
C ASP A 432 25.41 -7.58 1.39
N LYS A 433 26.53 -7.65 0.71
CA LYS A 433 26.83 -8.74 -0.23
C LYS A 433 26.78 -10.15 0.40
N ALA A 434 26.83 -10.24 1.72
CA ALA A 434 26.71 -11.52 2.42
C ALA A 434 25.33 -12.18 2.23
N TYR A 435 24.31 -11.39 1.87
CA TYR A 435 22.98 -11.89 1.61
C TYR A 435 22.70 -12.28 0.16
N GLY A 436 23.64 -12.03 -0.79
CA GLY A 436 23.47 -12.42 -2.18
C GLY A 436 22.62 -11.46 -3.03
N GLN A 437 22.60 -10.18 -2.66
CA GLN A 437 21.95 -9.10 -3.41
C GLN A 437 22.47 -9.01 -4.85
N PRO A 438 21.75 -8.34 -5.77
CA PRO A 438 22.14 -8.20 -7.17
C PRO A 438 23.59 -7.67 -7.31
N ALA A 439 24.38 -8.31 -8.16
CA ALA A 439 25.81 -7.96 -8.31
C ALA A 439 26.02 -6.60 -8.99
N ASP A 440 25.02 -6.10 -9.68
CA ASP A 440 24.98 -4.84 -10.44
C ASP A 440 24.34 -3.69 -9.66
N ASP A 441 24.17 -3.83 -8.34
CA ASP A 441 23.68 -2.77 -7.48
C ASP A 441 24.58 -1.53 -7.49
N GLN A 442 23.94 -0.39 -7.71
CA GLN A 442 24.48 0.95 -7.59
C GLN A 442 23.92 1.61 -6.32
N ILE A 443 24.80 2.06 -5.44
CA ILE A 443 24.44 2.76 -4.21
C ILE A 443 24.54 4.26 -4.44
N PHE A 444 23.41 4.96 -4.41
CA PHE A 444 23.36 6.42 -4.53
C PHE A 444 23.51 7.14 -3.19
N GLY A 445 22.99 6.55 -2.12
CA GLY A 445 23.07 7.07 -0.75
C GLY A 445 23.65 6.03 0.19
N HIS A 446 24.54 6.45 1.11
CA HIS A 446 25.12 5.58 2.15
C HIS A 446 25.20 6.36 3.46
N SER A 447 24.17 6.23 4.28
CA SER A 447 23.91 7.07 5.43
C SER A 447 24.26 6.34 6.73
N PRO A 448 25.37 6.66 7.40
CA PRO A 448 25.76 5.96 8.61
C PRO A 448 24.81 6.28 9.77
N ILE A 449 24.38 5.23 10.47
CA ILE A 449 23.54 5.33 11.67
C ILE A 449 24.40 4.99 12.89
N PRO A 450 24.67 5.96 13.78
CA PRO A 450 25.40 5.70 15.00
C PRO A 450 24.70 4.67 15.88
N ALA A 451 25.41 3.68 16.40
CA ALA A 451 24.84 2.59 17.21
C ALA A 451 23.97 3.05 18.38
N ARG A 452 24.24 4.23 18.95
CA ARG A 452 23.42 4.82 20.04
C ARG A 452 22.04 5.31 19.59
N LEU A 453 21.79 5.44 18.28
CA LEU A 453 20.54 5.95 17.72
C LEU A 453 19.65 4.85 17.14
N GLY A 454 20.19 3.63 16.98
CA GLY A 454 19.48 2.52 16.35
C GLY A 454 19.33 1.33 17.26
N GLN A 455 18.24 0.61 17.07
CA GLN A 455 18.05 -0.71 17.66
C GLN A 455 18.45 -1.77 16.62
N THR A 456 19.61 -2.32 16.79
CA THR A 456 20.13 -3.43 16.00
C THR A 456 21.00 -4.32 16.88
N SER A 457 20.97 -5.61 16.63
CA SER A 457 21.89 -6.57 17.27
C SER A 457 23.29 -6.57 16.64
N ILE A 458 23.52 -5.80 15.56
CA ILE A 458 24.67 -5.96 14.66
C ILE A 458 25.68 -4.79 14.76
N GLY A 459 25.53 -3.84 15.68
CA GLY A 459 26.45 -2.71 15.83
C GLY A 459 26.12 -1.51 14.94
N ALA A 460 27.11 -0.81 14.38
CA ALA A 460 26.87 0.30 13.46
C ALA A 460 26.28 -0.22 12.14
N PHE A 461 25.28 0.48 11.64
CA PHE A 461 24.59 0.11 10.40
C PHE A 461 24.34 1.34 9.53
N PHE A 462 23.82 1.12 8.32
CA PHE A 462 23.61 2.17 7.34
C PHE A 462 22.17 2.13 6.83
N SER A 463 21.75 3.24 6.24
CA SER A 463 20.62 3.32 5.34
C SER A 463 21.18 3.59 3.95
N ASP A 464 20.88 2.70 3.02
CA ASP A 464 21.38 2.77 1.65
C ASP A 464 20.24 3.06 0.68
N MET A 465 20.46 3.95 -0.27
CA MET A 465 19.59 4.07 -1.45
C MET A 465 20.24 3.27 -2.55
N THR A 466 19.55 2.21 -2.97
CA THR A 466 20.05 1.24 -3.96
C THR A 466 19.30 1.32 -5.28
N TYR A 467 19.97 0.94 -6.35
CA TYR A 467 19.39 0.83 -7.67
C TYR A 467 20.07 -0.27 -8.47
N TYR A 468 19.28 -1.17 -9.04
CA TYR A 468 19.78 -2.15 -9.99
C TYR A 468 18.85 -2.31 -11.20
N THR A 469 19.35 -2.90 -12.29
CA THR A 469 18.62 -3.12 -13.52
C THR A 469 18.66 -4.57 -13.96
N SER A 470 17.54 -5.09 -14.46
CA SER A 470 17.46 -6.43 -15.01
C SER A 470 18.14 -6.52 -16.37
N ALA A 471 19.05 -7.48 -16.54
CA ALA A 471 19.65 -7.78 -17.84
C ALA A 471 18.66 -8.44 -18.82
N SER A 472 17.58 -9.06 -18.34
CA SER A 472 16.60 -9.79 -19.16
C SER A 472 15.39 -8.95 -19.55
N ALA A 473 14.92 -8.06 -18.66
CA ALA A 473 13.72 -7.27 -18.84
C ALA A 473 13.98 -5.76 -19.03
N ASP A 474 15.20 -5.31 -18.90
CA ASP A 474 15.62 -3.90 -18.88
C ASP A 474 14.94 -3.07 -17.76
N ALA A 475 14.16 -3.71 -16.88
CA ALA A 475 13.48 -3.02 -15.78
C ALA A 475 14.49 -2.57 -14.72
N GLY A 476 14.14 -1.50 -14.00
CA GLY A 476 14.89 -1.01 -12.84
C GLY A 476 14.12 -1.21 -11.54
N VAL A 477 14.87 -1.49 -10.47
CA VAL A 477 14.38 -1.45 -9.10
C VAL A 477 15.18 -0.42 -8.34
N LEU A 478 14.50 0.44 -7.59
CA LEU A 478 15.12 1.43 -6.72
C LEU A 478 14.46 1.38 -5.34
N ASP A 479 15.29 1.24 -4.30
CA ASP A 479 14.86 1.44 -2.92
C ASP A 479 15.49 2.68 -2.31
N THR A 480 14.73 3.39 -1.48
CA THR A 480 15.20 4.60 -0.78
C THR A 480 15.82 4.31 0.59
N GLY A 481 15.68 3.09 1.08
CA GLY A 481 16.28 2.59 2.31
C GLY A 481 15.80 3.26 3.58
N THR A 482 14.64 3.93 3.58
CA THR A 482 14.07 4.57 4.78
C THR A 482 12.57 4.80 4.69
N ASN A 483 11.83 4.48 5.76
CA ASN A 483 10.39 4.78 5.85
C ASN A 483 10.10 6.30 5.87
N ASN A 484 11.10 7.13 6.05
CA ASN A 484 10.89 8.58 6.17
C ASN A 484 11.06 9.35 4.84
N TRP A 485 11.29 8.66 3.70
CA TRP A 485 11.42 9.34 2.42
C TRP A 485 10.17 10.13 2.03
N ILE A 486 9.00 9.50 2.11
CA ILE A 486 7.71 10.14 1.80
C ILE A 486 7.37 11.28 2.77
N PRO A 487 7.47 11.11 4.11
CA PRO A 487 7.33 12.23 5.04
C PRO A 487 8.25 13.42 4.74
N ALA A 488 9.49 13.16 4.27
CA ALA A 488 10.46 14.20 3.94
C ALA A 488 10.07 15.06 2.72
N LEU A 489 9.17 14.58 1.84
CA LEU A 489 8.61 15.37 0.74
C LEU A 489 7.90 16.65 1.20
N HIS A 490 7.35 16.66 2.39
CA HIS A 490 6.65 17.86 2.92
C HIS A 490 7.55 18.80 3.71
N GLY A 491 8.75 18.37 4.06
CA GLY A 491 9.66 19.11 4.94
C GLY A 491 9.12 19.28 6.36
N ARG A 492 10.00 19.39 7.33
CA ARG A 492 9.64 19.94 8.63
C ARG A 492 9.51 21.45 8.51
N ALA A 493 8.57 22.06 9.23
CA ALA A 493 8.45 23.51 9.30
C ALA A 493 9.78 24.12 9.77
N GLY A 494 10.55 24.72 8.84
CA GLY A 494 11.83 25.34 9.12
C GLY A 494 12.87 24.96 8.06
N CYS A 495 12.96 25.75 6.99
CA CYS A 495 14.12 25.67 6.11
C CYS A 495 15.34 26.22 6.88
N HIS A 496 16.52 25.61 6.75
CA HIS A 496 17.75 26.09 7.37
C HIS A 496 18.15 27.47 6.85
N PRO A 497 18.85 28.30 7.66
CA PRO A 497 19.47 29.55 7.22
C PRO A 497 20.50 29.24 6.12
N GLY A 498 20.14 29.39 4.87
CA GLY A 498 20.98 29.03 3.72
C GLY A 498 20.16 28.75 2.45
N GLY A 499 18.84 28.63 2.58
CA GLY A 499 17.91 28.79 1.45
C GLY A 499 17.46 27.53 0.73
N ILE A 500 17.97 26.32 1.05
CA ILE A 500 17.46 25.09 0.41
C ILE A 500 16.72 24.29 1.46
N CYS A 501 15.40 24.16 1.25
CA CYS A 501 14.58 23.30 2.11
C CYS A 501 14.86 21.84 1.78
N GLU A 502 15.04 20.99 2.78
CA GLU A 502 15.24 19.54 2.65
C GLU A 502 14.20 18.92 1.70
N SER A 503 12.93 19.31 1.85
CA SER A 503 11.85 18.86 0.97
C SER A 503 12.09 19.17 -0.51
N THR A 504 12.72 20.30 -0.85
CA THR A 504 13.00 20.64 -2.25
C THR A 504 13.98 19.68 -2.89
N MET A 505 15.01 19.23 -2.14
CA MET A 505 15.95 18.22 -2.64
C MET A 505 15.29 16.87 -2.80
N ILE A 506 14.55 16.42 -1.80
CA ILE A 506 13.84 15.14 -1.86
C ILE A 506 12.79 15.14 -2.99
N GLN A 507 12.04 16.24 -3.18
CA GLN A 507 11.12 16.39 -4.30
C GLN A 507 11.83 16.34 -5.65
N ARG A 508 13.01 16.96 -5.80
CA ARG A 508 13.80 16.91 -7.02
C ARG A 508 14.29 15.49 -7.31
N ILE A 509 14.81 14.79 -6.33
CA ILE A 509 15.28 13.40 -6.47
C ILE A 509 14.08 12.50 -6.84
N THR A 510 12.96 12.61 -6.14
CA THR A 510 11.73 11.86 -6.43
C THR A 510 11.24 12.15 -7.86
N GLY A 511 11.24 13.39 -8.30
CA GLY A 511 10.88 13.77 -9.67
C GLY A 511 11.83 13.15 -10.71
N ASN A 512 13.14 13.11 -10.44
CA ASN A 512 14.11 12.46 -11.33
C ASN A 512 13.83 10.96 -11.46
N ILE A 513 13.53 10.28 -10.34
CA ILE A 513 13.18 8.84 -10.32
C ILE A 513 11.92 8.60 -11.17
N LEU A 514 10.83 9.31 -10.89
CA LEU A 514 9.57 9.09 -11.60
C LEU A 514 9.66 9.47 -13.08
N ARG A 515 10.40 10.52 -13.41
CA ARG A 515 10.62 10.91 -14.82
C ARG A 515 11.37 9.82 -15.59
N LEU A 516 12.41 9.23 -15.03
CA LEU A 516 13.14 8.15 -15.70
C LEU A 516 12.25 6.91 -15.84
N PHE A 517 11.69 6.43 -14.75
CA PHE A 517 10.93 5.17 -14.72
C PHE A 517 9.64 5.25 -15.56
N GLY A 518 9.01 6.42 -15.62
CA GLY A 518 7.83 6.65 -16.45
C GLY A 518 8.07 6.55 -17.96
N GLN A 519 9.33 6.60 -18.43
CA GLN A 519 9.65 6.39 -19.84
C GLN A 519 9.48 4.93 -20.28
N GLY A 520 9.59 3.99 -19.35
CA GLY A 520 9.57 2.55 -19.57
C GLY A 520 10.79 1.88 -18.94
N PRO A 521 11.20 0.70 -19.37
CA PRO A 521 12.28 -0.06 -18.75
C PRO A 521 13.54 0.78 -18.53
N ALA A 522 13.96 0.92 -17.27
CA ALA A 522 14.95 1.92 -16.85
C ALA A 522 16.35 1.69 -17.44
N ALA A 523 16.75 0.42 -17.62
CA ALA A 523 18.06 0.09 -18.15
C ALA A 523 18.29 0.58 -19.59
N ARG A 524 17.21 0.81 -20.35
CA ARG A 524 17.32 1.39 -21.71
C ARG A 524 17.81 2.83 -21.72
N HIS A 525 17.74 3.50 -20.60
CA HIS A 525 18.09 4.91 -20.44
C HIS A 525 19.25 5.09 -19.47
N GLN A 526 19.20 4.37 -18.35
CA GLN A 526 20.16 4.46 -17.25
C GLN A 526 20.40 3.04 -16.68
N PRO A 527 21.21 2.20 -17.33
CA PRO A 527 21.62 0.92 -16.75
C PRO A 527 22.36 1.18 -15.43
N SER A 528 22.19 0.32 -14.45
CA SER A 528 22.93 0.43 -13.18
C SER A 528 24.43 0.22 -13.41
N VAL A 529 25.23 0.99 -12.67
CA VAL A 529 26.70 0.90 -12.68
C VAL A 529 27.15 0.52 -11.27
N PRO A 530 27.54 -0.74 -11.05
CA PRO A 530 27.84 -1.24 -9.72
C PRO A 530 29.01 -0.47 -9.08
N ASN A 531 28.75 0.11 -7.91
CA ASN A 531 29.75 0.86 -7.13
C ASN A 531 29.82 0.40 -5.66
N TRP A 532 29.05 -0.63 -5.29
CA TRP A 532 28.92 -1.06 -3.90
C TRP A 532 30.27 -1.41 -3.25
N ARG A 533 31.26 -1.98 -3.97
CA ARG A 533 32.59 -2.25 -3.42
C ARG A 533 33.32 -0.99 -2.96
N GLN A 534 33.16 0.09 -3.71
CA GLN A 534 33.81 1.37 -3.40
C GLN A 534 33.09 2.09 -2.25
N VAL A 535 31.77 1.99 -2.19
CA VAL A 535 30.94 2.68 -1.20
C VAL A 535 30.98 1.98 0.15
N THR A 536 30.82 0.66 0.16
CA THR A 536 30.71 -0.12 1.42
C THR A 536 32.06 -0.65 1.91
N GLY A 537 33.06 -0.74 1.06
CA GLY A 537 34.34 -1.36 1.38
C GLY A 537 34.32 -2.89 1.49
N GLN A 538 33.25 -3.54 0.98
CA GLN A 538 33.04 -5.00 1.06
C GLN A 538 33.64 -5.76 -0.13
#